data_fb04fbc1b6d24c043e7b63149a9c0c8c
#
_entry.id   fb04fbc1b6d24c043e7b63149a9c0c8c
#
_cell.length_a   1.000
_cell.length_b   1.000
_cell.length_c   1.000
_cell.angle_alpha   90.00
_cell.angle_beta   90.00
_cell.angle_gamma   90.00
#
_symmetry.space_group_name_H-M   'P 1'
#
loop_
_entity.id
_entity.type
_entity.pdbx_description
1 polymer ?
#
loop_
_entity_poly.entity_id
_entity_poly.type
_entity_poly.pdbx_seq_one_letter_code
_entity_poly.pdbx_strand_id
1 'polypeptide(L)'
;MGCVCPQDAKNNEARNEFYQNNYEIEQKIRTNKTLMKCLIKLQRKVKQHYYRKNRKNLNNENEDEPLTYKHIATNKIDQKQLEELFKIYPPLNDDIDVEVRSPAQFSNKVIYFGEWDKNKNLRHGRGIQIWSDGAKFLGCWKNGKACGKGKLIHADGDVYDGDWVDDKPSGYGTYIHSDGTRYDGEWKSDKQNGKGKENWPDGTSYEGEYVDGKKHGYGIFKWADNSIYKGHFDNNNIHGKGIYAFADGREYNGDWVKNRLEGKGIFTWPDGRKYDGDYKNDKKEGYGIFEWPDGKKYKGEWKNGKQHGIGEYYDPDENTWKKGVWECGKRIKWIDD
;
A
#
# COMPACT_ATOMS: atom_id res chain seq x y z
N MET A 1 -7.26 22.85 -52.73
CA MET A 1 -7.03 21.38 -52.82
C MET A 1 -5.68 21.09 -52.18
N GLY A 2 -5.65 20.79 -50.91
CA GLY A 2 -4.43 20.41 -50.14
C GLY A 2 -4.46 18.92 -49.92
N CYS A 3 -3.55 18.20 -50.56
CA CYS A 3 -3.38 16.77 -50.38
C CYS A 3 -2.92 16.48 -48.95
N VAL A 4 -3.75 15.84 -48.16
CA VAL A 4 -3.35 15.18 -46.91
C VAL A 4 -2.52 13.97 -47.31
N CYS A 5 -1.25 13.93 -46.85
CA CYS A 5 -0.34 12.81 -47.14
C CYS A 5 -0.89 11.50 -46.54
N PRO A 6 -0.97 10.41 -47.31
CA PRO A 6 -1.48 9.10 -46.81
C PRO A 6 -0.61 8.48 -45.67
N GLN A 7 0.58 9.02 -45.45
CA GLN A 7 1.47 8.54 -44.38
C GLN A 7 1.06 8.94 -42.96
N ASP A 8 0.39 10.09 -42.80
CA ASP A 8 -0.03 10.55 -41.47
C ASP A 8 -1.26 9.78 -40.96
N ALA A 9 -2.15 9.38 -41.86
CA ALA A 9 -3.30 8.53 -41.51
C ALA A 9 -2.88 7.13 -41.03
N LYS A 10 -1.91 6.51 -41.73
CA LYS A 10 -1.38 5.19 -41.33
C LYS A 10 -0.60 5.22 -40.01
N ASN A 11 0.12 6.30 -39.72
CA ASN A 11 0.81 6.45 -38.44
C ASN A 11 -0.15 6.63 -37.27
N ASN A 12 -1.28 7.29 -37.45
CA ASN A 12 -2.29 7.43 -36.42
C ASN A 12 -3.10 6.15 -36.19
N GLU A 13 -3.39 5.37 -37.21
CA GLU A 13 -4.02 4.06 -37.05
C GLU A 13 -3.08 3.06 -36.36
N ALA A 14 -1.83 2.97 -36.75
CA ALA A 14 -0.83 2.10 -36.11
C ALA A 14 -0.56 2.49 -34.64
N ARG A 15 -0.54 3.80 -34.32
CA ARG A 15 -0.46 4.27 -32.93
C ARG A 15 -1.69 3.88 -32.11
N ASN A 16 -2.87 4.05 -32.66
CA ASN A 16 -4.12 3.67 -31.98
C ASN A 16 -4.24 2.15 -31.78
N GLU A 17 -3.80 1.32 -32.73
CA GLU A 17 -3.72 -0.13 -32.56
C GLU A 17 -2.68 -0.54 -31.51
N PHE A 18 -1.52 0.11 -31.46
CA PHE A 18 -0.49 -0.15 -30.45
C PHE A 18 -0.98 0.16 -29.03
N TYR A 19 -1.72 1.27 -28.84
CA TYR A 19 -2.29 1.63 -27.53
C TYR A 19 -3.49 0.74 -27.15
N GLN A 20 -4.30 0.31 -28.10
CA GLN A 20 -5.39 -0.66 -27.86
C GLN A 20 -4.81 -2.03 -27.48
N ASN A 21 -3.78 -2.51 -28.17
CA ASN A 21 -3.11 -3.77 -27.88
C ASN A 21 -2.44 -3.76 -26.49
N ASN A 22 -1.76 -2.68 -26.10
CA ASN A 22 -1.16 -2.57 -24.76
C ASN A 22 -2.22 -2.54 -23.66
N TYR A 23 -3.34 -1.85 -23.85
CA TYR A 23 -4.46 -1.84 -22.91
C TYR A 23 -5.09 -3.23 -22.75
N GLU A 24 -5.29 -3.97 -23.85
CA GLU A 24 -5.79 -5.35 -23.82
C GLU A 24 -4.80 -6.33 -23.18
N ILE A 25 -3.50 -6.14 -23.39
CA ILE A 25 -2.43 -6.94 -22.76
C ILE A 25 -2.42 -6.70 -21.26
N GLU A 26 -2.50 -5.44 -20.79
CA GLU A 26 -2.60 -5.12 -19.36
C GLU A 26 -3.86 -5.68 -18.71
N GLN A 27 -5.01 -5.65 -19.39
CA GLN A 27 -6.24 -6.26 -18.89
C GLN A 27 -6.14 -7.81 -18.87
N LYS A 28 -5.52 -8.43 -19.87
CA LYS A 28 -5.24 -9.88 -19.89
C LYS A 28 -4.26 -10.28 -18.78
N ILE A 29 -3.28 -9.45 -18.44
CA ILE A 29 -2.35 -9.68 -17.32
C ILE A 29 -3.10 -9.63 -15.98
N ARG A 30 -3.98 -8.64 -15.77
CA ARG A 30 -4.77 -8.50 -14.53
C ARG A 30 -5.80 -9.60 -14.31
N THR A 31 -6.37 -10.16 -15.39
CA THR A 31 -7.42 -11.20 -15.32
C THR A 31 -6.88 -12.63 -15.33
N ASN A 32 -5.62 -12.83 -15.71
CA ASN A 32 -5.04 -14.17 -15.85
C ASN A 32 -4.50 -14.70 -14.52
N LYS A 33 -5.36 -15.46 -13.78
CA LYS A 33 -4.98 -16.12 -12.51
C LYS A 33 -3.70 -16.97 -12.61
N THR A 34 -3.36 -17.48 -13.79
CA THR A 34 -2.16 -18.28 -14.02
C THR A 34 -0.91 -17.41 -14.06
N LEU A 35 -0.97 -16.25 -14.70
CA LEU A 35 0.12 -15.27 -14.75
C LEU A 35 0.40 -14.70 -13.36
N MET A 36 -0.65 -14.38 -12.59
CA MET A 36 -0.52 -13.96 -11.19
C MET A 36 0.13 -15.04 -10.33
N LYS A 37 -0.21 -16.32 -10.50
CA LYS A 37 0.48 -17.43 -9.83
C LYS A 37 1.94 -17.57 -10.23
N CYS A 38 2.28 -17.31 -11.51
CA CYS A 38 3.67 -17.30 -11.99
C CYS A 38 4.47 -16.13 -11.42
N LEU A 39 3.89 -14.92 -11.34
CA LEU A 39 4.51 -13.75 -10.73
C LEU A 39 4.77 -13.97 -9.23
N ILE A 40 3.80 -14.52 -8.50
CA ILE A 40 3.96 -14.89 -7.08
C ILE A 40 5.06 -15.95 -6.91
N LYS A 41 5.15 -16.96 -7.79
CA LYS A 41 6.25 -17.94 -7.76
C LYS A 41 7.60 -17.33 -8.09
N LEU A 42 7.66 -16.38 -9.03
CA LEU A 42 8.88 -15.66 -9.37
C LEU A 42 9.35 -14.77 -8.21
N GLN A 43 8.44 -14.04 -7.59
CA GLN A 43 8.70 -13.24 -6.40
C GLN A 43 9.24 -14.11 -5.25
N ARG A 44 8.65 -15.30 -5.00
CA ARG A 44 9.14 -16.27 -4.01
C ARG A 44 10.55 -16.78 -4.33
N LYS A 45 10.89 -17.03 -5.61
CA LYS A 45 12.24 -17.46 -6.03
C LYS A 45 13.26 -16.35 -5.87
N VAL A 46 12.93 -15.12 -6.26
CA VAL A 46 13.78 -13.92 -6.06
C VAL A 46 14.03 -13.71 -4.56
N LYS A 47 12.98 -13.83 -3.73
CA LYS A 47 13.04 -13.77 -2.27
C LYS A 47 14.00 -14.83 -1.70
N GLN A 48 13.88 -16.11 -2.11
CA GLN A 48 14.79 -17.18 -1.68
C GLN A 48 16.23 -16.95 -2.12
N HIS A 49 16.46 -16.38 -3.31
CA HIS A 49 17.79 -16.04 -3.81
C HIS A 49 18.43 -14.91 -3.01
N TYR A 50 17.66 -13.86 -2.69
CA TYR A 50 18.09 -12.73 -1.85
C TYR A 50 18.53 -13.20 -0.44
N TYR A 51 17.73 -14.04 0.20
CA TYR A 51 18.09 -14.60 1.52
C TYR A 51 19.32 -15.52 1.48
N ARG A 52 19.50 -16.33 0.41
CA ARG A 52 20.70 -17.15 0.26
C ARG A 52 21.96 -16.31 0.03
N LYS A 53 21.86 -15.19 -0.69
CA LYS A 53 22.97 -14.28 -0.98
C LYS A 53 23.39 -13.48 0.26
N ASN A 54 22.41 -13.01 1.04
CA ASN A 54 22.69 -12.22 2.24
C ASN A 54 23.16 -13.09 3.43
N ARG A 55 22.80 -14.37 3.48
CA ARG A 55 23.31 -15.29 4.49
C ARG A 55 24.82 -15.50 4.42
N LYS A 56 25.44 -15.27 3.27
CA LYS A 56 26.91 -15.39 3.09
C LYS A 56 27.69 -14.14 3.56
N ASN A 57 27.04 -12.98 3.67
CA ASN A 57 27.70 -11.71 4.05
C ASN A 57 27.63 -11.40 5.56
N LEU A 58 27.03 -12.28 6.38
CA LEU A 58 26.79 -12.05 7.81
C LEU A 58 27.91 -12.59 8.72
N ASN A 59 29.07 -12.97 8.18
CA ASN A 59 30.16 -13.60 8.94
C ASN A 59 31.33 -12.66 9.30
N ASN A 60 31.18 -11.34 9.19
CA ASN A 60 32.21 -10.41 9.67
C ASN A 60 31.61 -9.51 10.75
N GLU A 61 31.96 -9.78 12.00
CA GLU A 61 31.48 -9.10 13.18
C GLU A 61 32.46 -8.01 13.66
N ASN A 62 31.92 -6.83 14.01
CA ASN A 62 32.54 -5.87 14.91
C ASN A 62 31.71 -5.80 16.19
N GLU A 63 32.37 -5.81 17.34
CA GLU A 63 31.86 -6.04 18.69
C GLU A 63 31.09 -4.85 19.34
N ASP A 64 30.82 -3.74 18.67
CA ASP A 64 30.25 -2.51 19.24
C ASP A 64 28.83 -2.15 18.75
N GLU A 65 28.05 -3.09 18.22
CA GLU A 65 26.66 -2.81 17.86
C GLU A 65 25.69 -3.06 19.03
N PRO A 66 24.66 -2.18 19.22
CA PRO A 66 23.61 -2.42 20.22
C PRO A 66 22.92 -3.74 19.90
N LEU A 67 22.51 -4.48 20.96
CA LEU A 67 21.88 -5.81 20.91
C LEU A 67 21.05 -6.07 19.64
N THR A 68 21.73 -6.62 18.64
CA THR A 68 21.11 -7.03 17.40
C THR A 68 20.41 -8.38 17.59
N TYR A 69 19.42 -8.65 16.75
CA TYR A 69 18.59 -9.89 16.74
C TYR A 69 19.37 -11.21 16.91
N LYS A 70 20.68 -11.22 16.65
CA LYS A 70 21.54 -12.42 16.79
C LYS A 70 21.73 -12.88 18.24
N HIS A 71 21.78 -11.95 19.21
CA HIS A 71 22.04 -12.29 20.62
C HIS A 71 20.81 -12.84 21.35
N ILE A 72 19.61 -12.60 20.81
CA ILE A 72 18.36 -13.09 21.41
C ILE A 72 18.01 -14.52 20.94
N ALA A 73 18.74 -15.06 19.96
CA ALA A 73 18.47 -16.35 19.33
C ALA A 73 18.86 -17.58 20.20
N THR A 74 19.52 -17.39 21.32
CA THR A 74 19.81 -18.51 22.24
C THR A 74 18.67 -18.69 23.23
N ASN A 75 18.21 -19.92 23.45
CA ASN A 75 17.15 -20.29 24.40
C ASN A 75 17.55 -20.09 25.87
N LYS A 76 18.62 -19.35 26.15
CA LYS A 76 19.08 -19.02 27.50
C LYS A 76 18.95 -17.51 27.73
N ILE A 77 18.10 -17.13 28.65
CA ILE A 77 18.02 -15.74 29.16
C ILE A 77 19.01 -15.68 30.32
N ASP A 78 19.94 -14.73 30.29
CA ASP A 78 20.85 -14.45 31.39
C ASP A 78 20.47 -13.14 32.11
N GLN A 79 21.06 -12.93 33.28
CA GLN A 79 20.84 -11.77 34.11
C GLN A 79 21.18 -10.46 33.39
N LYS A 80 22.22 -10.45 32.56
CA LYS A 80 22.66 -9.29 31.78
C LYS A 80 21.59 -8.81 30.79
N GLN A 81 20.93 -9.75 30.10
CA GLN A 81 19.84 -9.44 29.17
C GLN A 81 18.65 -8.79 29.88
N LEU A 82 18.34 -9.23 31.10
CA LEU A 82 17.28 -8.62 31.89
C LEU A 82 17.66 -7.19 32.35
N GLU A 83 18.91 -6.99 32.77
CA GLU A 83 19.40 -5.67 33.15
C GLU A 83 19.37 -4.67 31.99
N GLU A 84 19.69 -5.11 30.78
CA GLU A 84 19.59 -4.28 29.58
C GLU A 84 18.13 -3.97 29.22
N LEU A 85 17.23 -4.95 29.34
CA LEU A 85 15.80 -4.71 29.20
C LEU A 85 15.31 -3.61 30.15
N PHE A 86 15.78 -3.62 31.40
CA PHE A 86 15.39 -2.65 32.39
C PHE A 86 15.89 -1.23 32.11
N LYS A 87 16.93 -1.08 31.28
CA LYS A 87 17.39 0.22 30.77
C LYS A 87 16.52 0.74 29.64
N ILE A 88 15.99 -0.16 28.81
CA ILE A 88 15.19 0.19 27.61
C ILE A 88 13.75 0.52 27.99
N TYR A 89 13.13 -0.29 28.86
CA TYR A 89 11.73 -0.13 29.23
C TYR A 89 11.61 0.51 30.62
N PRO A 90 10.86 1.61 30.75
CA PRO A 90 10.61 2.20 32.05
C PRO A 90 9.74 1.25 32.91
N PRO A 91 9.86 1.29 34.26
CA PRO A 91 8.93 0.57 35.12
C PRO A 91 7.50 1.08 34.91
N LEU A 92 6.52 0.23 35.18
CA LEU A 92 5.13 0.67 35.23
C LEU A 92 4.95 1.73 36.30
N ASN A 93 4.22 2.78 35.96
CA ASN A 93 3.90 3.82 36.92
C ASN A 93 2.64 3.42 37.73
N ASP A 94 2.80 2.43 38.61
CA ASP A 94 1.75 2.00 39.54
C ASP A 94 2.39 1.63 40.90
N ASP A 95 1.58 1.57 41.95
CA ASP A 95 2.03 1.34 43.35
C ASP A 95 2.20 -0.16 43.68
N ILE A 96 2.43 -1.01 42.72
CA ILE A 96 2.58 -2.44 42.93
C ILE A 96 4.02 -2.79 43.30
N ASP A 97 4.19 -3.43 44.46
CA ASP A 97 5.51 -3.92 44.91
C ASP A 97 5.89 -5.18 44.11
N VAL A 98 6.98 -5.07 43.35
CA VAL A 98 7.48 -6.14 42.47
C VAL A 98 8.81 -6.70 42.96
N GLU A 99 9.08 -7.95 42.61
CA GLU A 99 10.38 -8.61 42.80
C GLU A 99 10.82 -9.35 41.55
N VAL A 100 12.11 -9.37 41.30
CA VAL A 100 12.70 -10.23 40.25
C VAL A 100 12.85 -11.64 40.79
N ARG A 101 12.34 -12.62 40.06
CA ARG A 101 12.48 -14.06 40.38
C ARG A 101 13.35 -14.78 39.37
N SER A 102 13.88 -15.95 39.79
CA SER A 102 14.54 -16.88 38.87
C SER A 102 13.59 -17.26 37.70
N PRO A 103 14.15 -17.63 36.54
CA PRO A 103 13.34 -18.04 35.42
C PRO A 103 12.31 -19.12 35.78
N ALA A 104 11.05 -18.85 35.49
CA ALA A 104 9.94 -19.74 35.74
C ALA A 104 9.51 -20.44 34.44
N GLN A 105 9.41 -21.76 34.45
CA GLN A 105 8.88 -22.52 33.31
C GLN A 105 7.45 -22.96 33.63
N PHE A 106 6.55 -22.65 32.71
CA PHE A 106 5.13 -23.04 32.77
C PHE A 106 4.91 -24.43 32.10
N SER A 107 3.76 -25.04 32.38
CA SER A 107 3.40 -26.36 31.88
C SER A 107 3.42 -26.49 30.35
N ASN A 108 3.17 -25.41 29.61
CA ASN A 108 3.22 -25.30 28.15
C ASN A 108 4.64 -25.04 27.60
N LYS A 109 5.68 -25.22 28.42
CA LYS A 109 7.10 -24.98 28.11
C LYS A 109 7.44 -23.47 27.85
N VAL A 110 6.56 -22.57 28.16
CA VAL A 110 6.85 -21.13 28.16
C VAL A 110 7.77 -20.81 29.32
N ILE A 111 8.80 -20.00 29.08
CA ILE A 111 9.73 -19.54 30.10
C ILE A 111 9.51 -18.03 30.30
N TYR A 112 9.39 -17.61 31.54
CA TYR A 112 9.34 -16.20 31.90
C TYR A 112 10.47 -15.86 32.85
N PHE A 113 11.11 -14.71 32.63
CA PHE A 113 12.12 -14.13 33.51
C PHE A 113 11.89 -12.63 33.63
N GLY A 114 11.67 -12.14 34.85
CA GLY A 114 11.34 -10.71 35.10
C GLY A 114 10.73 -10.46 36.44
N GLU A 115 10.05 -9.32 36.51
CA GLU A 115 9.37 -8.80 37.71
C GLU A 115 8.01 -9.50 37.94
N TRP A 116 7.66 -9.72 39.18
CA TRP A 116 6.44 -10.34 39.66
C TRP A 116 5.78 -9.51 40.75
N ASP A 117 4.46 -9.40 40.72
CA ASP A 117 3.66 -8.89 41.83
C ASP A 117 3.86 -9.83 43.03
N LYS A 118 4.42 -9.31 44.13
CA LYS A 118 4.71 -10.08 45.34
C LYS A 118 3.48 -10.67 45.98
N ASN A 119 2.35 -9.96 45.88
CA ASN A 119 1.12 -10.33 46.59
C ASN A 119 0.27 -11.31 45.77
N LYS A 120 0.18 -11.11 44.44
CA LYS A 120 -0.73 -11.89 43.56
C LYS A 120 -0.06 -13.05 42.85
N ASN A 121 1.28 -13.12 42.89
CA ASN A 121 2.04 -14.13 42.14
C ASN A 121 1.77 -14.10 40.63
N LEU A 122 1.61 -12.91 40.08
CA LEU A 122 1.39 -12.67 38.64
C LEU A 122 2.59 -11.93 38.05
N ARG A 123 2.87 -12.15 36.75
CA ARG A 123 3.85 -11.34 36.00
C ARG A 123 3.41 -9.89 36.05
N HIS A 124 4.30 -9.01 36.55
CA HIS A 124 4.05 -7.59 36.69
C HIS A 124 5.35 -6.82 36.61
N GLY A 125 5.36 -5.61 36.04
CA GLY A 125 6.59 -4.88 35.78
C GLY A 125 7.26 -5.31 34.48
N ARG A 126 8.58 -5.45 34.45
CA ARG A 126 9.35 -5.74 33.22
C ARG A 126 9.77 -7.20 33.17
N GLY A 127 9.74 -7.79 31.98
CA GLY A 127 10.15 -9.19 31.85
C GLY A 127 10.27 -9.68 30.42
N ILE A 128 10.91 -10.83 30.28
CA ILE A 128 11.14 -11.53 29.03
C ILE A 128 10.34 -12.84 29.09
N GLN A 129 9.55 -13.09 28.06
CA GLN A 129 8.87 -14.37 27.88
C GLN A 129 9.36 -15.03 26.59
N ILE A 130 9.61 -16.35 26.66
CA ILE A 130 10.00 -17.18 25.52
C ILE A 130 8.98 -18.29 25.38
N TRP A 131 8.42 -18.44 24.20
CA TRP A 131 7.54 -19.55 23.84
C TRP A 131 8.34 -20.74 23.29
N SER A 132 7.72 -21.91 23.29
CA SER A 132 8.35 -23.17 22.83
C SER A 132 8.69 -23.20 21.35
N ASP A 133 8.04 -22.37 20.53
CA ASP A 133 8.31 -22.17 19.09
C ASP A 133 9.48 -21.22 18.82
N GLY A 134 10.02 -20.58 19.88
CA GLY A 134 11.12 -19.63 19.80
C GLY A 134 10.68 -18.17 19.72
N ALA A 135 9.40 -17.87 19.67
CA ALA A 135 8.89 -16.50 19.80
C ALA A 135 9.31 -15.90 21.15
N LYS A 136 9.49 -14.58 21.19
CA LYS A 136 9.96 -13.86 22.40
C LYS A 136 9.22 -12.55 22.57
N PHE A 137 8.80 -12.26 23.79
CA PHE A 137 8.31 -10.95 24.19
C PHE A 137 9.26 -10.33 25.22
N LEU A 138 9.60 -9.07 25.02
CA LEU A 138 10.42 -8.26 25.91
C LEU A 138 9.65 -6.97 26.19
N GLY A 139 9.32 -6.70 27.44
CA GLY A 139 8.53 -5.48 27.74
C GLY A 139 7.86 -5.51 29.09
N CYS A 140 6.83 -4.69 29.19
CA CYS A 140 6.08 -4.48 30.44
C CYS A 140 4.89 -5.44 30.54
N TRP A 141 4.59 -5.82 31.79
CA TRP A 141 3.54 -6.77 32.16
C TRP A 141 2.66 -6.18 33.26
N LYS A 142 1.38 -6.37 33.17
CA LYS A 142 0.40 -5.98 34.18
C LYS A 142 -0.59 -7.10 34.44
N ASN A 143 -0.67 -7.59 35.70
CA ASN A 143 -1.59 -8.66 36.10
C ASN A 143 -1.50 -9.91 35.19
N GLY A 144 -0.27 -10.31 34.80
CA GLY A 144 -0.03 -11.49 33.99
C GLY A 144 -0.14 -11.29 32.46
N LYS A 145 -0.46 -10.06 31.99
CA LYS A 145 -0.62 -9.73 30.58
C LYS A 145 0.40 -8.71 30.12
N ALA A 146 0.80 -8.76 28.85
CA ALA A 146 1.61 -7.73 28.23
C ALA A 146 0.83 -6.40 28.22
N CYS A 147 1.46 -5.32 28.73
CA CYS A 147 0.84 -4.02 28.88
C CYS A 147 1.91 -2.92 28.92
N GLY A 148 1.65 -1.75 28.33
CA GLY A 148 2.66 -0.69 28.21
C GLY A 148 3.58 -0.89 27.02
N LYS A 149 4.87 -0.60 27.14
CA LYS A 149 5.83 -0.78 26.05
C LYS A 149 6.37 -2.20 25.99
N GLY A 150 6.53 -2.72 24.76
CA GLY A 150 7.10 -4.06 24.59
C GLY A 150 7.36 -4.42 23.13
N LYS A 151 8.27 -5.37 22.97
CA LYS A 151 8.68 -5.94 21.68
C LYS A 151 8.36 -7.42 21.62
N LEU A 152 7.62 -7.82 20.62
CA LEU A 152 7.36 -9.21 20.27
C LEU A 152 8.18 -9.58 19.02
N ILE A 153 8.94 -10.64 19.13
CA ILE A 153 9.67 -11.27 18.03
C ILE A 153 9.01 -12.62 17.78
N HIS A 154 8.37 -12.79 16.66
CA HIS A 154 7.72 -14.03 16.26
C HIS A 154 8.74 -15.08 15.80
N ALA A 155 8.35 -16.34 15.85
CA ALA A 155 9.21 -17.46 15.43
C ALA A 155 9.62 -17.41 13.94
N ASP A 156 8.82 -16.80 13.09
CA ASP A 156 9.08 -16.57 11.66
C ASP A 156 9.94 -15.34 11.36
N GLY A 157 10.28 -14.56 12.40
CA GLY A 157 11.14 -13.39 12.32
C GLY A 157 10.39 -12.06 12.18
N ASP A 158 9.07 -12.08 12.18
CA ASP A 158 8.27 -10.85 12.27
C ASP A 158 8.47 -10.17 13.63
N VAL A 159 8.44 -8.84 13.66
CA VAL A 159 8.67 -8.07 14.90
C VAL A 159 7.62 -7.01 15.06
N TYR A 160 7.01 -6.95 16.24
CA TYR A 160 6.25 -5.79 16.69
C TYR A 160 7.00 -5.09 17.83
N ASP A 161 7.10 -3.78 17.76
CA ASP A 161 7.70 -2.94 18.81
C ASP A 161 6.80 -1.72 19.07
N GLY A 162 6.15 -1.64 20.24
CA GLY A 162 5.16 -0.59 20.49
C GLY A 162 4.38 -0.73 21.77
N ASP A 163 3.19 -0.14 21.76
CA ASP A 163 2.27 -0.13 22.89
C ASP A 163 1.41 -1.38 22.96
N TRP A 164 1.18 -1.86 24.17
CA TRP A 164 0.41 -3.08 24.47
C TRP A 164 -0.69 -2.80 25.50
N VAL A 165 -1.84 -3.40 25.28
CA VAL A 165 -2.96 -3.44 26.23
C VAL A 165 -3.53 -4.85 26.25
N ASP A 166 -3.52 -5.52 27.40
CA ASP A 166 -4.11 -6.84 27.61
C ASP A 166 -3.65 -7.88 26.57
N ASP A 167 -2.34 -8.06 26.39
CA ASP A 167 -1.70 -8.98 25.43
C ASP A 167 -1.89 -8.59 23.96
N LYS A 168 -2.38 -7.40 23.63
CA LYS A 168 -2.64 -6.96 22.27
C LYS A 168 -1.91 -5.66 21.92
N PRO A 169 -1.27 -5.56 20.74
CA PRO A 169 -0.88 -4.30 20.16
C PRO A 169 -2.00 -3.28 20.18
N SER A 170 -1.76 -2.12 20.84
CA SER A 170 -2.75 -1.04 20.98
C SER A 170 -2.06 0.25 21.32
N GLY A 171 -2.30 1.34 20.60
CA GLY A 171 -1.56 2.59 20.71
C GLY A 171 -0.65 2.78 19.50
N TYR A 172 0.57 3.24 19.68
CA TYR A 172 1.52 3.43 18.59
C TYR A 172 2.57 2.31 18.56
N GLY A 173 2.86 1.79 17.37
CA GLY A 173 3.86 0.74 17.21
C GLY A 173 4.35 0.53 15.79
N THR A 174 5.52 -0.09 15.71
CA THR A 174 6.17 -0.52 14.47
C THR A 174 6.01 -2.01 14.31
N TYR A 175 5.55 -2.45 13.13
CA TYR A 175 5.58 -3.86 12.73
C TYR A 175 6.55 -4.04 11.56
N ILE A 176 7.46 -4.98 11.69
CA ILE A 176 8.41 -5.32 10.63
C ILE A 176 8.21 -6.78 10.29
N HIS A 177 7.77 -7.04 9.07
CA HIS A 177 7.69 -8.39 8.53
C HIS A 177 9.07 -8.94 8.17
N SER A 178 9.22 -10.24 8.25
CA SER A 178 10.45 -10.95 7.87
C SER A 178 10.89 -10.72 6.42
N ASP A 179 9.98 -10.24 5.57
CA ASP A 179 10.29 -9.85 4.18
C ASP A 179 10.80 -8.41 4.05
N GLY A 180 10.84 -7.65 5.14
CA GLY A 180 11.27 -6.27 5.17
C GLY A 180 10.14 -5.24 5.00
N THR A 181 8.90 -5.68 4.80
CA THR A 181 7.74 -4.77 4.87
C THR A 181 7.64 -4.17 6.28
N ARG A 182 7.45 -2.86 6.36
CA ARG A 182 7.41 -2.12 7.61
C ARG A 182 6.16 -1.25 7.70
N TYR A 183 5.44 -1.39 8.79
CA TYR A 183 4.35 -0.49 9.19
C TYR A 183 4.75 0.30 10.44
N ASP A 184 4.54 1.61 10.40
CA ASP A 184 4.67 2.51 11.54
C ASP A 184 3.36 3.26 11.71
N GLY A 185 2.68 3.10 12.85
CA GLY A 185 1.38 3.75 13.02
C GLY A 185 0.60 3.32 14.24
N GLU A 186 -0.67 3.70 14.23
CA GLU A 186 -1.60 3.43 15.31
C GLU A 186 -2.19 2.02 15.20
N TRP A 187 -2.44 1.41 16.36
CA TRP A 187 -2.96 0.06 16.55
C TRP A 187 -4.15 0.07 17.49
N LYS A 188 -5.09 -0.81 17.26
CA LYS A 188 -6.22 -1.08 18.14
C LYS A 188 -6.53 -2.56 18.14
N SER A 189 -6.35 -3.20 19.31
CA SER A 189 -6.69 -4.62 19.51
C SER A 189 -6.14 -5.54 18.41
N ASP A 190 -4.81 -5.52 18.19
CA ASP A 190 -4.08 -6.33 17.20
C ASP A 190 -4.23 -5.88 15.73
N LYS A 191 -4.89 -4.76 15.46
CA LYS A 191 -5.10 -4.30 14.09
C LYS A 191 -4.57 -2.90 13.89
N GLN A 192 -4.02 -2.65 12.70
CA GLN A 192 -3.75 -1.30 12.22
C GLN A 192 -5.04 -0.47 12.28
N ASN A 193 -4.99 0.70 12.90
CA ASN A 193 -6.17 1.54 13.10
C ASN A 193 -5.74 2.99 13.35
N GLY A 194 -6.40 3.97 12.74
CA GLY A 194 -5.95 5.35 12.79
C GLY A 194 -4.91 5.67 11.71
N LYS A 195 -3.94 6.53 12.00
CA LYS A 195 -2.92 6.94 11.02
C LYS A 195 -1.74 5.98 11.00
N GLY A 196 -1.24 5.68 9.80
CA GLY A 196 -0.09 4.82 9.63
C GLY A 196 0.63 5.00 8.31
N LYS A 197 1.87 4.53 8.30
CA LYS A 197 2.73 4.48 7.14
C LYS A 197 3.24 3.06 6.92
N GLU A 198 3.05 2.55 5.72
CA GLU A 198 3.51 1.22 5.32
C GLU A 198 4.50 1.35 4.15
N ASN A 199 5.64 0.67 4.25
CA ASN A 199 6.68 0.67 3.23
C ASN A 199 7.01 -0.78 2.86
N TRP A 200 7.06 -1.07 1.57
CA TRP A 200 7.41 -2.39 1.03
C TRP A 200 8.83 -2.38 0.44
N PRO A 201 9.51 -3.53 0.41
CA PRO A 201 10.88 -3.64 -0.09
C PRO A 201 11.07 -3.25 -1.57
N ASP A 202 10.00 -3.28 -2.36
CA ASP A 202 10.02 -2.89 -3.77
C ASP A 202 9.96 -1.37 -4.00
N GLY A 203 9.92 -0.57 -2.90
CA GLY A 203 9.79 0.88 -2.94
C GLY A 203 8.35 1.39 -2.97
N THR A 204 7.36 0.49 -2.98
CA THR A 204 5.95 0.85 -2.77
C THR A 204 5.76 1.41 -1.37
N SER A 205 4.89 2.40 -1.20
CA SER A 205 4.54 2.93 0.12
C SER A 205 3.09 3.40 0.17
N TYR A 206 2.53 3.35 1.36
CA TYR A 206 1.24 3.96 1.69
C TYR A 206 1.38 4.79 2.95
N GLU A 207 0.76 5.97 2.97
CA GLU A 207 0.64 6.81 4.14
C GLU A 207 -0.78 7.36 4.20
N GLY A 208 -1.51 7.02 5.28
CA GLY A 208 -2.93 7.38 5.38
C GLY A 208 -3.63 6.73 6.56
N GLU A 209 -4.94 6.66 6.45
CA GLU A 209 -5.81 6.15 7.49
C GLU A 209 -6.07 4.64 7.34
N TYR A 210 -6.24 3.98 8.48
CA TYR A 210 -6.58 2.55 8.59
C TYR A 210 -7.78 2.36 9.49
N VAL A 211 -8.63 1.42 9.14
CA VAL A 211 -9.73 0.91 9.97
C VAL A 211 -9.71 -0.61 9.94
N ASP A 212 -9.60 -1.25 11.11
CA ASP A 212 -9.57 -2.71 11.25
C ASP A 212 -8.57 -3.43 10.32
N GLY A 213 -7.35 -2.86 10.17
CA GLY A 213 -6.29 -3.43 9.35
C GLY A 213 -6.42 -3.16 7.84
N LYS A 214 -7.34 -2.30 7.45
CA LYS A 214 -7.56 -1.95 6.04
C LYS A 214 -7.34 -0.47 5.80
N LYS A 215 -6.73 -0.13 4.65
CA LYS A 215 -6.64 1.25 4.17
C LYS A 215 -8.05 1.82 4.03
N HIS A 216 -8.26 2.99 4.63
CA HIS A 216 -9.55 3.67 4.69
C HIS A 216 -9.35 5.18 4.71
N GLY A 217 -10.41 6.00 4.55
CA GLY A 217 -10.29 7.46 4.61
C GLY A 217 -9.32 8.02 3.58
N TYR A 218 -8.60 9.09 3.93
CA TYR A 218 -7.65 9.72 3.02
C TYR A 218 -6.26 9.12 3.14
N GLY A 219 -5.61 8.91 1.98
CA GLY A 219 -4.24 8.41 1.94
C GLY A 219 -3.50 8.70 0.64
N ILE A 220 -2.19 8.51 0.71
CA ILE A 220 -1.27 8.61 -0.42
C ILE A 220 -0.65 7.24 -0.64
N PHE A 221 -0.83 6.69 -1.83
CA PHE A 221 -0.20 5.45 -2.25
C PHE A 221 0.80 5.72 -3.37
N LYS A 222 2.04 5.31 -3.18
CA LYS A 222 3.10 5.38 -4.19
C LYS A 222 3.49 3.97 -4.61
N TRP A 223 3.42 3.67 -5.89
CA TRP A 223 3.84 2.38 -6.47
C TRP A 223 5.34 2.38 -6.79
N ALA A 224 5.89 1.18 -6.97
CA ALA A 224 7.30 0.97 -7.32
C ALA A 224 7.70 1.61 -8.66
N ASP A 225 6.75 1.78 -9.59
CA ASP A 225 6.95 2.46 -10.88
C ASP A 225 6.93 4.00 -10.76
N ASN A 226 6.79 4.55 -9.54
CA ASN A 226 6.63 5.96 -9.21
C ASN A 226 5.27 6.57 -9.57
N SER A 227 4.29 5.80 -10.00
CA SER A 227 2.91 6.32 -10.04
C SER A 227 2.42 6.59 -8.62
N ILE A 228 1.53 7.59 -8.48
CA ILE A 228 1.06 8.07 -7.17
C ILE A 228 -0.46 8.26 -7.22
N TYR A 229 -1.14 7.71 -6.22
CA TYR A 229 -2.53 8.06 -5.94
C TYR A 229 -2.62 8.89 -4.65
N LYS A 230 -3.41 9.96 -4.70
CA LYS A 230 -3.77 10.80 -3.55
C LYS A 230 -5.28 10.92 -3.51
N GLY A 231 -5.92 10.35 -2.50
CA GLY A 231 -7.38 10.36 -2.43
C GLY A 231 -7.93 9.42 -1.38
N HIS A 232 -9.21 9.12 -1.52
CA HIS A 232 -9.93 8.30 -0.56
C HIS A 232 -9.79 6.80 -0.85
N PHE A 233 -9.78 6.03 0.23
CA PHE A 233 -9.79 4.58 0.25
C PHE A 233 -11.02 4.08 1.00
N ASP A 234 -11.57 2.97 0.58
CA ASP A 234 -12.56 2.20 1.30
C ASP A 234 -12.22 0.71 1.25
N ASN A 235 -11.94 0.10 2.43
CA ASN A 235 -11.63 -1.31 2.57
C ASN A 235 -10.54 -1.79 1.61
N ASN A 236 -9.38 -1.10 1.58
CA ASN A 236 -8.22 -1.32 0.70
C ASN A 236 -8.44 -0.97 -0.78
N ASN A 237 -9.60 -0.45 -1.17
CA ASN A 237 -9.85 -0.03 -2.55
C ASN A 237 -9.74 1.49 -2.66
N ILE A 238 -9.23 1.97 -3.78
CA ILE A 238 -9.41 3.35 -4.19
C ILE A 238 -10.91 3.60 -4.36
N HIS A 239 -11.42 4.65 -3.71
CA HIS A 239 -12.85 4.98 -3.70
C HIS A 239 -13.05 6.48 -3.50
N GLY A 240 -14.23 7.03 -3.88
CA GLY A 240 -14.51 8.46 -3.72
C GLY A 240 -13.67 9.34 -4.64
N LYS A 241 -13.23 10.50 -4.16
CA LYS A 241 -12.44 11.44 -4.98
C LYS A 241 -10.95 11.22 -4.80
N GLY A 242 -10.20 11.33 -5.92
CA GLY A 242 -8.75 11.22 -5.87
C GLY A 242 -8.05 11.55 -7.17
N ILE A 243 -6.75 11.81 -7.05
CA ILE A 243 -5.84 12.12 -8.15
C ILE A 243 -4.89 10.94 -8.32
N TYR A 244 -4.81 10.41 -9.53
CA TYR A 244 -3.85 9.39 -9.91
C TYR A 244 -2.88 9.99 -10.93
N ALA A 245 -1.62 10.15 -10.53
CA ALA A 245 -0.53 10.53 -11.41
C ALA A 245 0.20 9.26 -11.87
N PHE A 246 0.16 8.98 -13.16
CA PHE A 246 0.83 7.83 -13.78
C PHE A 246 2.33 8.09 -13.95
N ALA A 247 3.15 7.05 -13.94
CA ALA A 247 4.59 7.14 -14.14
C ALA A 247 4.98 7.76 -15.50
N ASP A 248 4.13 7.66 -16.51
CA ASP A 248 4.33 8.22 -17.85
C ASP A 248 3.86 9.68 -18.00
N GLY A 249 3.48 10.32 -16.89
CA GLY A 249 3.06 11.73 -16.83
C GLY A 249 1.59 11.97 -17.14
N ARG A 250 0.78 10.94 -17.42
CA ARG A 250 -0.68 11.07 -17.44
C ARG A 250 -1.20 11.35 -16.04
N GLU A 251 -2.34 12.02 -15.95
CA GLU A 251 -3.03 12.25 -14.68
C GLU A 251 -4.54 12.05 -14.83
N TYR A 252 -5.16 11.44 -13.84
CA TYR A 252 -6.61 11.42 -13.67
C TYR A 252 -6.99 12.08 -12.35
N ASN A 253 -7.93 12.99 -12.38
CA ASN A 253 -8.51 13.66 -11.22
C ASN A 253 -10.03 13.52 -11.29
N GLY A 254 -10.61 12.72 -10.41
CA GLY A 254 -12.06 12.46 -10.47
C GLY A 254 -12.57 11.45 -9.46
N ASP A 255 -13.73 10.90 -9.80
CA ASP A 255 -14.45 9.94 -8.96
C ASP A 255 -13.98 8.50 -9.21
N TRP A 256 -13.94 7.72 -8.14
CA TRP A 256 -13.49 6.34 -8.12
C TRP A 256 -14.49 5.44 -7.41
N VAL A 257 -14.75 4.27 -7.94
CA VAL A 257 -15.54 3.24 -7.26
C VAL A 257 -14.82 1.90 -7.38
N LYS A 258 -14.34 1.38 -6.23
CA LYS A 258 -13.66 0.07 -6.12
C LYS A 258 -12.55 -0.09 -7.16
N ASN A 259 -11.59 0.83 -7.16
CA ASN A 259 -10.41 0.89 -8.04
C ASN A 259 -10.73 1.15 -9.52
N ARG A 260 -11.90 1.67 -9.87
CA ARG A 260 -12.29 2.03 -11.24
C ARG A 260 -12.64 3.50 -11.35
N LEU A 261 -12.34 4.08 -12.51
CA LEU A 261 -12.82 5.40 -12.87
C LEU A 261 -14.34 5.35 -13.03
N GLU A 262 -15.03 6.23 -12.34
CA GLU A 262 -16.49 6.30 -12.33
C GLU A 262 -16.92 7.77 -12.17
N GLY A 263 -18.15 8.11 -12.53
CA GLY A 263 -18.68 9.47 -12.33
C GLY A 263 -17.95 10.53 -13.14
N LYS A 264 -17.64 11.67 -12.53
CA LYS A 264 -16.97 12.81 -13.20
C LYS A 264 -15.47 12.75 -13.02
N GLY A 265 -14.71 13.06 -14.09
CA GLY A 265 -13.27 13.14 -14.00
C GLY A 265 -12.59 13.85 -15.16
N ILE A 266 -11.41 14.38 -14.84
CA ILE A 266 -10.51 15.02 -15.79
C ILE A 266 -9.32 14.09 -16.01
N PHE A 267 -9.03 13.77 -17.25
CA PHE A 267 -7.85 13.04 -17.64
C PHE A 267 -6.96 13.90 -18.53
N THR A 268 -5.69 14.03 -18.17
CA THR A 268 -4.70 14.78 -18.92
C THR A 268 -3.57 13.90 -19.40
N TRP A 269 -3.01 14.19 -20.56
CA TRP A 269 -1.86 13.51 -21.15
C TRP A 269 -0.67 14.47 -21.29
N PRO A 270 0.57 13.97 -21.23
CA PRO A 270 1.77 14.79 -21.37
C PRO A 270 1.86 15.55 -22.70
N ASP A 271 1.20 15.05 -23.74
CA ASP A 271 1.15 15.69 -25.07
C ASP A 271 0.15 16.85 -25.16
N GLY A 272 -0.51 17.21 -24.06
CA GLY A 272 -1.47 18.30 -23.97
C GLY A 272 -2.92 17.92 -24.25
N ARG A 273 -3.21 16.65 -24.56
CA ARG A 273 -4.61 16.19 -24.64
C ARG A 273 -5.27 16.27 -23.27
N LYS A 274 -6.56 16.57 -23.26
CA LYS A 274 -7.40 16.59 -22.06
C LYS A 274 -8.78 16.03 -22.36
N TYR A 275 -9.29 15.25 -21.42
CA TYR A 275 -10.71 14.87 -21.38
C TYR A 275 -11.33 15.33 -20.06
N ASP A 276 -12.49 15.91 -20.12
CA ASP A 276 -13.28 16.37 -18.99
C ASP A 276 -14.72 15.87 -19.18
N GLY A 277 -15.15 14.91 -18.39
CA GLY A 277 -16.47 14.31 -18.61
C GLY A 277 -16.77 13.10 -17.73
N ASP A 278 -17.79 12.36 -18.18
CA ASP A 278 -18.30 11.19 -17.47
C ASP A 278 -17.47 9.93 -17.74
N TYR A 279 -17.32 9.13 -16.70
CA TYR A 279 -16.70 7.81 -16.73
C TYR A 279 -17.62 6.74 -16.19
N LYS A 280 -17.54 5.54 -16.77
CA LYS A 280 -18.19 4.34 -16.29
C LYS A 280 -17.30 3.13 -16.54
N ASN A 281 -16.95 2.40 -15.48
CA ASN A 281 -16.09 1.21 -15.56
C ASN A 281 -14.81 1.48 -16.38
N ASP A 282 -14.04 2.50 -16.01
CA ASP A 282 -12.76 2.93 -16.63
C ASP A 282 -12.88 3.46 -18.08
N LYS A 283 -14.07 3.70 -18.56
CA LYS A 283 -14.31 4.19 -19.93
C LYS A 283 -15.02 5.53 -19.91
N LYS A 284 -14.68 6.38 -20.88
CA LYS A 284 -15.48 7.59 -21.17
C LYS A 284 -16.89 7.15 -21.55
N GLU A 285 -17.88 7.73 -20.88
CA GLU A 285 -19.30 7.40 -21.05
C GLU A 285 -20.12 8.66 -20.80
N GLY A 286 -21.34 8.74 -21.34
CA GLY A 286 -22.20 9.91 -21.13
C GLY A 286 -21.70 11.15 -21.84
N TYR A 287 -21.56 12.29 -21.15
CA TYR A 287 -21.18 13.56 -21.77
C TYR A 287 -19.78 14.00 -21.37
N GLY A 288 -19.01 14.53 -22.35
CA GLY A 288 -17.65 15.01 -22.06
C GLY A 288 -17.05 15.84 -23.16
N ILE A 289 -16.01 16.57 -22.78
CA ILE A 289 -15.22 17.45 -23.66
C ILE A 289 -13.84 16.80 -23.82
N PHE A 290 -13.40 16.64 -25.06
CA PHE A 290 -12.05 16.25 -25.39
C PHE A 290 -11.35 17.38 -26.13
N GLU A 291 -10.17 17.75 -25.64
CA GLU A 291 -9.32 18.79 -26.20
C GLU A 291 -8.04 18.15 -26.77
N TRP A 292 -7.69 18.49 -28.01
CA TRP A 292 -6.44 18.08 -28.64
C TRP A 292 -5.38 19.18 -28.52
N PRO A 293 -4.08 18.82 -28.63
CA PRO A 293 -2.98 19.78 -28.51
C PRO A 293 -3.00 20.90 -29.57
N ASP A 294 -3.60 20.62 -30.72
CA ASP A 294 -3.76 21.56 -31.84
C ASP A 294 -4.93 22.56 -31.62
N GLY A 295 -5.56 22.52 -30.44
CA GLY A 295 -6.67 23.40 -30.07
C GLY A 295 -8.05 22.92 -30.53
N LYS A 296 -8.13 21.85 -31.28
CA LYS A 296 -9.41 21.21 -31.65
C LYS A 296 -10.12 20.68 -30.43
N LYS A 297 -11.46 20.71 -30.45
CA LYS A 297 -12.27 20.20 -29.35
C LYS A 297 -13.46 19.37 -29.85
N TYR A 298 -13.80 18.36 -29.10
CA TYR A 298 -15.07 17.65 -29.24
C TYR A 298 -15.85 17.78 -27.94
N LYS A 299 -17.11 18.15 -28.02
CA LYS A 299 -18.03 18.29 -26.90
C LYS A 299 -19.31 17.54 -27.24
N GLY A 300 -19.59 16.44 -26.55
CA GLY A 300 -20.75 15.62 -26.89
C GLY A 300 -20.79 14.29 -26.14
N GLU A 301 -21.57 13.38 -26.71
CA GLU A 301 -21.81 12.07 -26.12
C GLU A 301 -20.64 11.11 -26.33
N TRP A 302 -20.40 10.27 -25.34
CA TRP A 302 -19.38 9.23 -25.32
C TRP A 302 -20.02 7.88 -24.97
N LYS A 303 -19.60 6.82 -25.63
CA LYS A 303 -20.03 5.47 -25.34
C LYS A 303 -18.88 4.49 -25.49
N ASN A 304 -18.61 3.72 -24.43
CA ASN A 304 -17.50 2.75 -24.39
C ASN A 304 -16.14 3.36 -24.79
N GLY A 305 -15.84 4.57 -24.36
CA GLY A 305 -14.58 5.29 -24.61
C GLY A 305 -14.49 5.99 -25.97
N LYS A 306 -15.54 5.96 -26.79
CA LYS A 306 -15.58 6.53 -28.16
C LYS A 306 -16.65 7.60 -28.24
N GLN A 307 -16.42 8.61 -29.10
CA GLN A 307 -17.43 9.59 -29.50
C GLN A 307 -18.67 8.88 -30.06
N HIS A 308 -19.85 9.30 -29.64
CA HIS A 308 -21.12 8.68 -30.03
C HIS A 308 -22.24 9.73 -30.01
N GLY A 309 -23.38 9.42 -30.68
CA GLY A 309 -24.53 10.30 -30.64
C GLY A 309 -24.28 11.68 -31.23
N ILE A 310 -24.92 12.68 -30.63
CA ILE A 310 -24.80 14.08 -31.06
C ILE A 310 -23.61 14.75 -30.35
N GLY A 311 -22.85 15.52 -31.10
CA GLY A 311 -21.75 16.31 -30.54
C GLY A 311 -21.44 17.54 -31.38
N GLU A 312 -20.59 18.38 -30.82
CA GLU A 312 -20.08 19.60 -31.46
C GLU A 312 -18.57 19.48 -31.58
N TYR A 313 -18.03 19.86 -32.72
CA TYR A 313 -16.61 19.86 -33.03
C TYR A 313 -16.13 21.27 -33.30
N TYR A 314 -15.11 21.71 -32.58
CA TYR A 314 -14.46 23.00 -32.77
C TYR A 314 -13.20 22.84 -33.61
N ASP A 315 -13.09 23.67 -34.65
CA ASP A 315 -11.88 23.81 -35.44
C ASP A 315 -11.26 25.21 -35.18
N PRO A 316 -10.06 25.27 -34.61
CA PRO A 316 -9.41 26.55 -34.30
C PRO A 316 -9.01 27.34 -35.56
N ASP A 317 -8.73 26.65 -36.70
CA ASP A 317 -8.36 27.34 -37.94
C ASP A 317 -9.56 28.06 -38.55
N GLU A 318 -10.75 27.51 -38.42
CA GLU A 318 -12.00 28.12 -38.85
C GLU A 318 -12.65 28.96 -37.75
N ASN A 319 -12.22 28.84 -36.50
CA ASN A 319 -12.80 29.43 -35.31
C ASN A 319 -14.32 29.17 -35.19
N THR A 320 -14.75 27.98 -35.52
CA THR A 320 -16.17 27.62 -35.59
C THR A 320 -16.47 26.29 -34.89
N TRP A 321 -17.70 26.18 -34.38
CA TRP A 321 -18.28 24.93 -33.90
C TRP A 321 -19.20 24.39 -34.99
N LYS A 322 -19.05 23.06 -35.27
CA LYS A 322 -19.92 22.33 -36.21
C LYS A 322 -20.60 21.19 -35.46
N LYS A 323 -21.93 21.13 -35.56
CA LYS A 323 -22.71 20.06 -34.96
C LYS A 323 -22.76 18.84 -35.87
N GLY A 324 -22.67 17.63 -35.31
CA GLY A 324 -22.70 16.41 -36.10
C GLY A 324 -23.19 15.18 -35.34
N VAL A 325 -23.20 14.05 -36.02
CA VAL A 325 -23.53 12.74 -35.48
C VAL A 325 -22.32 11.84 -35.56
N TRP A 326 -22.00 11.16 -34.43
CA TRP A 326 -20.90 10.20 -34.34
C TRP A 326 -21.39 8.81 -33.99
N GLU A 327 -20.73 7.80 -34.53
CA GLU A 327 -20.93 6.42 -34.18
C GLU A 327 -19.58 5.72 -34.04
N CYS A 328 -19.35 5.10 -32.87
CA CYS A 328 -18.13 4.35 -32.57
C CYS A 328 -16.82 5.11 -32.85
N GLY A 329 -16.80 6.41 -32.60
CA GLY A 329 -15.64 7.31 -32.79
C GLY A 329 -15.48 7.87 -34.20
N LYS A 330 -16.39 7.55 -35.12
CA LYS A 330 -16.39 8.11 -36.49
C LYS A 330 -17.54 9.07 -36.68
N ARG A 331 -17.26 10.23 -37.27
CA ARG A 331 -18.32 11.18 -37.69
C ARG A 331 -19.08 10.61 -38.87
N ILE A 332 -20.38 10.49 -38.73
CA ILE A 332 -21.30 9.99 -39.77
C ILE A 332 -21.75 11.11 -40.67
N LYS A 333 -22.16 12.23 -40.09
CA LYS A 333 -22.61 13.41 -40.84
C LYS A 333 -22.51 14.68 -40.00
N TRP A 334 -22.47 15.81 -40.70
CA TRP A 334 -22.75 17.11 -40.07
C TRP A 334 -24.26 17.30 -40.01
N ILE A 335 -24.72 18.01 -39.04
CA ILE A 335 -26.10 18.51 -38.94
C ILE A 335 -26.04 19.98 -39.37
N ASP A 336 -26.65 20.27 -40.50
CA ASP A 336 -26.83 21.66 -40.95
C ASP A 336 -27.85 22.32 -40.02
N ASP A 337 -27.61 23.60 -39.69
CA ASP A 337 -28.52 24.42 -38.84
C ASP A 337 -29.80 24.74 -39.59
#